data_d501569cb9d897ce5dd345981db2609b
#
_entry.id   d501569cb9d897ce5dd345981db2609b
#
_cell.length_a   1.000
_cell.length_b   1.000
_cell.length_c   1.000
_cell.angle_alpha   90.00
_cell.angle_beta   90.00
_cell.angle_gamma   90.00
#
_symmetry.space_group_name_H-M   'P 1'
#
loop_
_entity.id
_entity.type
_entity.pdbx_description
1 polymer ?
#
loop_
_entity_poly.entity_id
_entity_poly.type
_entity_poly.pdbx_seq_one_letter_code
_entity_poly.pdbx_strand_id
1 'polypeptide(L)'
;LAAAGTPAIEAGELPWELAAPISREVVLSGAAADQLVIAGGLDGSGTSVGGIFALDTATGTLRQEGGLPSPTHDAAGATLAGRSLVFGGGTAAPSAGVQRFVADGPVLSSGSLPEARADATAVTIGARAFVIGGYDGSSLDAEVLGTTDGLHFSPVAALPVPVRYPAAAPLDGRIYVFGGESGNGQPVRAVQVVDPTTGSASVVGELPLPIEAALAVNLGGTVYVAGGDTTGGPSSLEPVASIYAFDAADGRLLRAGSLPVPVSNAAVAVLGTRAWVVGGELAGGTPTAAVQVLEPNSRFGTAGSSGAGSPFYGEHLLVADRGNDRLLVLDDANQVVWSYPSRSAPSPPGGFYFPDDAFFVRHGTAIISNQEENETVVELSYPSGRMLWSYGHPHIAGSAPGYLDNPDDAYLLKNGDITVADPKNCRVLVISPNKRVLDQIGTTGACTHNPPSELGSPNGDTPLADGDLLISEINGSWVDEYTPQGRLVWDVELSIGYPSDPQQIGPDAYLVADYEEPGAIVVFNRQGRVLYRYQPSSGAGELNRPSLVEMLPSGVFMLNDDYNDRLVAIDPGTGALVWQYGVTGETGVATGLLDVPDGFDVLGPGGSTPTHTATG
;
A
#
# COMPACT_ATOMS: atom_id res chain seq x y z
N LEU A 1 21.19 -10.52 13.91
CA LEU A 1 20.49 -10.55 12.63
C LEU A 1 19.26 -9.67 12.81
N ALA A 2 19.30 -8.47 12.25
CA ALA A 2 18.18 -7.54 12.27
C ALA A 2 17.07 -8.11 11.38
N ALA A 3 15.83 -8.05 11.84
CA ALA A 3 14.68 -8.34 11.01
C ALA A 3 14.63 -7.26 9.90
N ALA A 4 14.72 -7.69 8.65
CA ALA A 4 14.42 -6.82 7.53
C ALA A 4 12.96 -6.34 7.70
N GLY A 5 12.70 -5.06 7.48
CA GLY A 5 11.33 -4.54 7.47
C GLY A 5 10.47 -5.36 6.52
N THR A 6 9.19 -5.54 6.85
CA THR A 6 8.27 -6.31 6.01
C THR A 6 8.20 -5.66 4.63
N PRO A 7 8.48 -6.38 3.54
CA PRO A 7 8.37 -5.82 2.20
C PRO A 7 6.91 -5.45 1.92
N ALA A 8 6.63 -4.17 1.78
CA ALA A 8 5.30 -3.69 1.42
C ALA A 8 4.99 -4.02 -0.05
N ILE A 9 3.72 -4.28 -0.36
CA ILE A 9 3.25 -4.52 -1.71
C ILE A 9 2.01 -3.67 -1.96
N GLU A 10 1.99 -2.98 -3.09
CA GLU A 10 0.81 -2.28 -3.55
C GLU A 10 -0.08 -3.23 -4.34
N ALA A 11 -1.38 -3.15 -4.11
CA ALA A 11 -2.37 -3.86 -4.90
C ALA A 11 -3.37 -2.85 -5.46
N GLY A 12 -3.61 -2.90 -6.78
CA GLY A 12 -4.52 -1.99 -7.48
C GLY A 12 -5.49 -2.74 -8.38
N GLU A 13 -6.71 -2.20 -8.53
CA GLU A 13 -7.62 -2.56 -9.61
C GLU A 13 -7.22 -1.85 -10.89
N LEU A 14 -7.52 -2.47 -12.01
CA LEU A 14 -7.32 -1.86 -13.33
C LEU A 14 -8.55 -1.06 -13.74
N PRO A 15 -8.41 -0.08 -14.65
CA PRO A 15 -9.54 0.68 -15.18
C PRO A 15 -10.43 -0.14 -16.13
N TRP A 16 -10.16 -1.44 -16.27
CA TRP A 16 -10.90 -2.38 -17.09
C TRP A 16 -11.02 -3.73 -16.38
N GLU A 17 -12.04 -4.48 -16.72
CA GLU A 17 -12.32 -5.85 -16.24
C GLU A 17 -12.33 -6.83 -17.40
N LEU A 18 -12.34 -8.12 -17.10
CA LEU A 18 -12.58 -9.14 -18.12
C LEU A 18 -14.00 -8.99 -18.71
N ALA A 19 -14.16 -9.39 -19.97
CA ALA A 19 -15.48 -9.34 -20.64
C ALA A 19 -16.52 -10.26 -19.99
N ALA A 20 -16.11 -11.25 -19.21
CA ALA A 20 -16.96 -12.14 -18.45
C ALA A 20 -16.26 -12.64 -17.20
N PRO A 21 -16.99 -12.90 -16.09
CA PRO A 21 -16.45 -13.49 -14.88
C PRO A 21 -15.85 -14.86 -15.13
N ILE A 22 -14.75 -15.15 -14.43
CA ILE A 22 -14.07 -16.44 -14.47
C ILE A 22 -13.47 -16.76 -13.09
N SER A 23 -13.40 -18.03 -12.73
CA SER A 23 -12.72 -18.54 -11.54
C SER A 23 -12.09 -19.91 -11.80
N ARG A 24 -11.15 -20.32 -10.94
CA ARG A 24 -10.52 -21.66 -10.98
C ARG A 24 -9.85 -21.98 -12.33
N GLU A 25 -9.43 -20.93 -13.02
CA GLU A 25 -8.70 -20.98 -14.28
C GLU A 25 -7.20 -21.15 -14.07
N VAL A 26 -6.50 -21.46 -15.14
CA VAL A 26 -5.03 -21.37 -15.20
C VAL A 26 -4.64 -20.07 -15.88
N VAL A 27 -3.78 -19.28 -15.23
CA VAL A 27 -3.18 -18.07 -15.82
C VAL A 27 -1.67 -18.22 -15.87
N LEU A 28 -1.09 -17.95 -17.03
CA LEU A 28 0.35 -18.06 -17.29
C LEU A 28 0.84 -16.81 -18.02
N SER A 29 2.15 -16.57 -17.97
CA SER A 29 2.79 -15.56 -18.83
C SER A 29 2.69 -15.95 -20.29
N GLY A 30 2.26 -15.02 -21.15
CA GLY A 30 2.17 -15.21 -22.58
C GLY A 30 3.51 -15.08 -23.30
N ALA A 31 3.47 -15.06 -24.64
CA ALA A 31 4.66 -14.93 -25.47
C ALA A 31 5.19 -13.49 -25.53
N ALA A 32 4.32 -12.49 -25.45
CA ALA A 32 4.69 -11.09 -25.38
C ALA A 32 4.87 -10.64 -23.92
N ALA A 33 5.66 -9.60 -23.71
CA ALA A 33 5.99 -9.09 -22.38
C ALA A 33 4.79 -8.48 -21.62
N ASP A 34 3.74 -8.13 -22.34
CA ASP A 34 2.49 -7.53 -21.86
C ASP A 34 1.28 -8.48 -22.01
N GLN A 35 1.53 -9.78 -22.17
CA GLN A 35 0.49 -10.76 -22.44
C GLN A 35 0.39 -11.82 -21.34
N LEU A 36 -0.84 -12.09 -20.91
CA LEU A 36 -1.19 -13.28 -20.11
C LEU A 36 -1.97 -14.27 -20.98
N VAL A 37 -1.88 -15.53 -20.61
CA VAL A 37 -2.69 -16.60 -21.20
C VAL A 37 -3.62 -17.15 -20.12
N ILE A 38 -4.92 -17.15 -20.39
CA ILE A 38 -5.97 -17.69 -19.53
C ILE A 38 -6.49 -18.97 -20.19
N ALA A 39 -6.54 -20.07 -19.45
CA ALA A 39 -6.98 -21.36 -19.98
C ALA A 39 -7.90 -22.10 -19.00
N GLY A 40 -9.05 -22.58 -19.51
CA GLY A 40 -10.03 -23.29 -18.69
C GLY A 40 -10.74 -22.41 -17.66
N GLY A 41 -11.19 -23.00 -16.57
CA GLY A 41 -11.87 -22.34 -15.44
C GLY A 41 -13.38 -22.61 -15.39
N LEU A 42 -14.07 -21.92 -14.49
CA LEU A 42 -15.52 -21.83 -14.40
C LEU A 42 -15.99 -20.48 -14.90
N ASP A 43 -16.99 -20.47 -15.76
CA ASP A 43 -17.67 -19.23 -16.17
C ASP A 43 -18.65 -18.71 -15.11
N GLY A 44 -19.26 -17.54 -15.36
CA GLY A 44 -20.23 -16.93 -14.44
C GLY A 44 -21.48 -17.79 -14.14
N SER A 45 -21.70 -18.91 -14.87
CA SER A 45 -22.76 -19.87 -14.58
C SER A 45 -22.27 -21.08 -13.77
N GLY A 46 -20.98 -21.15 -13.45
CA GLY A 46 -20.34 -22.29 -12.79
C GLY A 46 -20.10 -23.48 -13.73
N THR A 47 -20.06 -23.23 -15.05
CA THR A 47 -19.78 -24.26 -16.05
C THR A 47 -18.30 -24.29 -16.40
N SER A 48 -17.72 -25.51 -16.45
CA SER A 48 -16.31 -25.68 -16.87
C SER A 48 -16.14 -25.27 -18.31
N VAL A 49 -15.19 -24.38 -18.58
CA VAL A 49 -14.87 -23.92 -19.93
C VAL A 49 -13.53 -24.47 -20.43
N GLY A 50 -13.33 -24.45 -21.72
CA GLY A 50 -12.09 -24.93 -22.35
C GLY A 50 -11.43 -23.86 -23.23
N GLY A 51 -11.87 -22.61 -23.16
CA GLY A 51 -11.26 -21.52 -23.91
C GLY A 51 -9.80 -21.28 -23.53
N ILE A 52 -8.98 -20.92 -24.54
CA ILE A 52 -7.64 -20.38 -24.36
C ILE A 52 -7.66 -18.96 -24.89
N PHE A 53 -7.35 -17.99 -24.04
CA PHE A 53 -7.38 -16.57 -24.37
C PHE A 53 -6.03 -15.93 -24.06
N ALA A 54 -5.58 -15.05 -24.96
CA ALA A 54 -4.54 -14.08 -24.67
C ALA A 54 -5.17 -12.80 -24.15
N LEU A 55 -4.74 -12.34 -23.00
CA LEU A 55 -5.10 -11.07 -22.38
C LEU A 55 -3.96 -10.08 -22.58
N ASP A 56 -4.21 -9.00 -23.30
CA ASP A 56 -3.33 -7.84 -23.37
C ASP A 56 -3.48 -7.04 -22.09
N THR A 57 -2.42 -6.94 -21.30
CA THR A 57 -2.46 -6.33 -19.98
C THR A 57 -2.48 -4.80 -20.00
N ALA A 58 -2.14 -4.18 -21.14
CA ALA A 58 -2.21 -2.72 -21.30
C ALA A 58 -3.65 -2.25 -21.61
N THR A 59 -4.42 -3.07 -22.34
CA THR A 59 -5.74 -2.67 -22.84
C THR A 59 -6.92 -3.44 -22.26
N GLY A 60 -6.67 -4.58 -21.60
CA GLY A 60 -7.71 -5.50 -21.14
C GLY A 60 -8.35 -6.33 -22.27
N THR A 61 -7.79 -6.25 -23.48
CA THR A 61 -8.36 -6.93 -24.63
C THR A 61 -8.10 -8.44 -24.55
N LEU A 62 -9.16 -9.24 -24.60
CA LEU A 62 -9.12 -10.69 -24.70
C LEU A 62 -9.20 -11.11 -26.16
N ARG A 63 -8.24 -11.93 -26.60
CA ARG A 63 -8.23 -12.58 -27.90
C ARG A 63 -8.26 -14.10 -27.72
N GLN A 64 -9.26 -14.76 -28.27
CA GLN A 64 -9.29 -16.22 -28.24
C GLN A 64 -8.21 -16.79 -29.16
N GLU A 65 -7.34 -17.64 -28.63
CA GLU A 65 -6.25 -18.31 -29.36
C GLU A 65 -6.56 -19.74 -29.68
N GLY A 66 -7.49 -20.37 -28.96
CA GLY A 66 -7.83 -21.77 -29.18
C GLY A 66 -8.77 -22.30 -28.10
N GLY A 67 -8.71 -23.61 -27.92
CA GLY A 67 -9.44 -24.33 -26.90
C GLY A 67 -8.74 -25.57 -26.42
N LEU A 68 -8.81 -25.86 -25.14
CA LEU A 68 -8.36 -27.09 -24.53
C LEU A 68 -9.19 -28.27 -25.11
N PRO A 69 -8.58 -29.40 -25.46
CA PRO A 69 -9.29 -30.60 -25.90
C PRO A 69 -10.36 -31.06 -24.91
N SER A 70 -10.14 -30.85 -23.64
CA SER A 70 -11.12 -31.12 -22.58
C SER A 70 -11.29 -29.88 -21.73
N PRO A 71 -12.51 -29.31 -21.59
CA PRO A 71 -12.79 -28.30 -20.61
C PRO A 71 -12.36 -28.74 -19.22
N THR A 72 -11.85 -27.80 -18.43
CA THR A 72 -11.36 -28.13 -17.09
C THR A 72 -11.39 -26.88 -16.17
N HIS A 73 -11.61 -27.10 -14.89
CA HIS A 73 -11.37 -26.15 -13.80
C HIS A 73 -10.54 -26.83 -12.71
N ASP A 74 -10.07 -26.09 -11.73
CA ASP A 74 -9.24 -26.59 -10.63
C ASP A 74 -7.98 -27.34 -11.11
N ALA A 75 -7.45 -26.93 -12.27
CA ALA A 75 -6.23 -27.47 -12.83
C ALA A 75 -5.01 -26.68 -12.38
N ALA A 76 -3.87 -27.34 -12.26
CA ALA A 76 -2.60 -26.66 -12.05
C ALA A 76 -1.98 -26.19 -13.37
N GLY A 77 -1.26 -25.06 -13.36
CA GLY A 77 -0.61 -24.51 -14.55
C GLY A 77 0.87 -24.25 -14.39
N ALA A 78 1.65 -24.50 -15.45
CA ALA A 78 3.07 -24.12 -15.49
C ALA A 78 3.54 -23.82 -16.91
N THR A 79 4.57 -22.98 -17.03
CA THR A 79 5.31 -22.80 -18.29
C THR A 79 6.62 -23.56 -18.22
N LEU A 80 6.88 -24.41 -19.21
CA LEU A 80 8.08 -25.23 -19.30
C LEU A 80 8.65 -25.19 -20.71
N ALA A 81 9.88 -24.74 -20.88
CA ALA A 81 10.56 -24.60 -22.15
C ALA A 81 9.72 -23.85 -23.22
N GLY A 82 9.09 -22.75 -22.83
CA GLY A 82 8.26 -21.91 -23.71
C GLY A 82 6.90 -22.51 -24.09
N ARG A 83 6.46 -23.55 -23.37
CA ARG A 83 5.14 -24.20 -23.56
C ARG A 83 4.31 -24.06 -22.32
N SER A 84 3.04 -23.77 -22.51
CA SER A 84 2.04 -23.75 -21.44
C SER A 84 1.52 -25.16 -21.20
N LEU A 85 1.43 -25.53 -19.93
CA LEU A 85 0.99 -26.82 -19.45
C LEU A 85 -0.18 -26.64 -18.48
N VAL A 86 -1.23 -27.42 -18.67
CA VAL A 86 -2.37 -27.55 -17.79
C VAL A 86 -2.41 -28.98 -17.29
N PHE A 87 -2.29 -29.16 -15.97
CA PHE A 87 -2.21 -30.46 -15.32
C PHE A 87 -3.51 -30.79 -14.60
N GLY A 88 -4.12 -31.90 -14.90
CA GLY A 88 -5.26 -32.41 -14.19
C GLY A 88 -6.48 -31.50 -14.26
N GLY A 89 -7.02 -31.10 -13.07
CA GLY A 89 -8.32 -30.47 -12.96
C GLY A 89 -9.45 -31.44 -13.23
N GLY A 90 -10.57 -30.94 -13.72
CA GLY A 90 -11.69 -31.79 -14.09
C GLY A 90 -12.95 -31.03 -14.46
N THR A 91 -14.05 -31.75 -14.54
CA THR A 91 -15.40 -31.18 -14.67
C THR A 91 -16.31 -31.74 -13.56
N ALA A 92 -16.75 -33.00 -13.68
CA ALA A 92 -17.52 -33.68 -12.64
C ALA A 92 -16.67 -34.61 -11.76
N ALA A 93 -15.44 -34.90 -12.19
CA ALA A 93 -14.47 -35.72 -11.44
C ALA A 93 -13.05 -35.27 -11.81
N PRO A 94 -12.07 -35.51 -10.93
CA PRO A 94 -10.67 -35.23 -11.20
C PRO A 94 -10.16 -35.98 -12.47
N SER A 95 -9.24 -35.36 -13.19
CA SER A 95 -8.62 -35.84 -14.40
C SER A 95 -7.12 -36.04 -14.19
N ALA A 96 -6.54 -37.03 -14.85
CA ALA A 96 -5.09 -37.19 -14.97
C ALA A 96 -4.51 -36.48 -16.19
N GLY A 97 -5.35 -35.90 -17.07
CA GLY A 97 -4.90 -35.36 -18.36
C GLY A 97 -3.89 -34.23 -18.22
N VAL A 98 -2.88 -34.23 -19.08
CA VAL A 98 -1.96 -33.11 -19.28
C VAL A 98 -2.20 -32.48 -20.63
N GLN A 99 -2.59 -31.25 -20.69
CA GLN A 99 -2.88 -30.48 -21.88
C GLN A 99 -1.75 -29.47 -22.11
N ARG A 100 -1.17 -29.48 -23.30
CA ARG A 100 0.00 -28.68 -23.66
C ARG A 100 -0.28 -27.85 -24.89
N PHE A 101 0.09 -26.58 -24.85
CA PHE A 101 -0.04 -25.65 -25.97
C PHE A 101 1.11 -24.64 -26.02
N VAL A 102 1.23 -23.95 -27.14
CA VAL A 102 2.04 -22.74 -27.30
C VAL A 102 1.10 -21.60 -27.71
N ALA A 103 1.42 -20.40 -27.38
CA ALA A 103 0.67 -19.21 -27.83
C ALA A 103 0.60 -19.25 -29.39
N ASP A 104 -0.58 -18.95 -29.94
CA ASP A 104 -0.87 -19.01 -31.40
C ASP A 104 -0.58 -20.36 -32.08
N GLY A 105 -0.46 -21.45 -31.33
CA GLY A 105 -0.11 -22.76 -31.84
C GLY A 105 -1.15 -23.87 -31.56
N PRO A 106 -0.94 -25.04 -32.09
CA PRO A 106 -1.86 -26.16 -31.86
C PRO A 106 -1.83 -26.59 -30.40
N VAL A 107 -3.01 -26.90 -29.87
CA VAL A 107 -3.11 -27.58 -28.58
C VAL A 107 -2.81 -29.05 -28.76
N LEU A 108 -1.84 -29.55 -28.05
CA LEU A 108 -1.39 -30.93 -28.07
C LEU A 108 -1.82 -31.58 -26.75
N SER A 109 -2.84 -32.42 -26.78
CA SER A 109 -3.08 -33.37 -25.67
C SER A 109 -1.96 -34.40 -25.73
N SER A 110 -1.19 -34.56 -24.65
CA SER A 110 0.01 -35.33 -24.84
C SER A 110 0.57 -36.07 -23.64
N GLY A 111 0.00 -35.93 -22.46
CA GLY A 111 0.52 -36.58 -21.27
C GLY A 111 -0.56 -36.96 -20.28
N SER A 112 -0.13 -37.68 -19.26
CA SER A 112 -0.99 -38.03 -18.13
C SER A 112 -0.16 -37.96 -16.85
N LEU A 113 -0.73 -37.38 -15.79
CA LEU A 113 -0.26 -37.58 -14.44
C LEU A 113 -0.33 -39.07 -14.07
N PRO A 114 0.46 -39.56 -13.12
CA PRO A 114 0.36 -40.92 -12.61
C PRO A 114 -1.04 -41.29 -12.10
N GLU A 115 -1.71 -40.31 -11.48
CA GLU A 115 -3.06 -40.41 -10.92
C GLU A 115 -3.87 -39.16 -11.27
N ALA A 116 -5.21 -39.24 -11.24
CA ALA A 116 -6.08 -38.09 -11.40
C ALA A 116 -5.83 -37.09 -10.28
N ARG A 117 -5.87 -35.78 -10.61
CA ARG A 117 -5.56 -34.76 -9.64
C ARG A 117 -6.25 -33.45 -10.00
N ALA A 118 -7.14 -32.98 -9.13
CA ALA A 118 -7.73 -31.66 -9.16
C ALA A 118 -7.27 -30.87 -7.92
N ASP A 119 -7.59 -29.58 -7.84
CA ASP A 119 -7.33 -28.72 -6.68
C ASP A 119 -5.84 -28.63 -6.30
N ALA A 120 -4.97 -28.91 -7.26
CA ALA A 120 -3.52 -28.84 -7.12
C ALA A 120 -2.99 -27.48 -7.58
N THR A 121 -1.81 -27.13 -7.13
CA THR A 121 -1.06 -26.01 -7.69
C THR A 121 0.22 -26.48 -8.39
N ALA A 122 0.84 -25.60 -9.21
CA ALA A 122 2.11 -25.93 -9.82
C ALA A 122 3.08 -24.75 -9.79
N VAL A 123 4.37 -25.05 -9.66
CA VAL A 123 5.46 -24.07 -9.75
C VAL A 123 6.54 -24.55 -10.70
N THR A 124 7.30 -23.61 -11.27
CA THR A 124 8.47 -23.91 -12.11
C THR A 124 9.74 -23.42 -11.43
N ILE A 125 10.76 -24.29 -11.33
CA ILE A 125 12.10 -23.94 -10.88
C ILE A 125 13.09 -24.37 -11.98
N GLY A 126 13.73 -23.40 -12.60
CA GLY A 126 14.65 -23.65 -13.71
C GLY A 126 13.96 -24.37 -14.86
N ALA A 127 14.40 -25.59 -15.19
CA ALA A 127 13.86 -26.43 -16.28
C ALA A 127 12.91 -27.53 -15.78
N ARG A 128 12.36 -27.43 -14.57
CA ARG A 128 11.44 -28.40 -13.98
C ARG A 128 10.16 -27.74 -13.51
N ALA A 129 9.01 -28.34 -13.82
CA ALA A 129 7.73 -28.02 -13.20
C ALA A 129 7.40 -29.05 -12.11
N PHE A 130 6.70 -28.59 -11.09
CA PHE A 130 6.30 -29.39 -9.94
C PHE A 130 4.80 -29.23 -9.73
N VAL A 131 4.08 -30.36 -9.57
CA VAL A 131 2.65 -30.39 -9.24
C VAL A 131 2.52 -30.78 -7.76
N ILE A 132 1.77 -30.01 -6.99
CA ILE A 132 1.82 -30.00 -5.54
C ILE A 132 0.39 -30.09 -4.97
N GLY A 133 0.18 -31.01 -4.01
CA GLY A 133 -1.10 -31.21 -3.36
C GLY A 133 -2.18 -31.69 -4.33
N GLY A 134 -3.42 -31.47 -3.95
CA GLY A 134 -4.59 -31.80 -4.75
C GLY A 134 -5.39 -32.98 -4.20
N TYR A 135 -6.37 -33.43 -5.01
CA TYR A 135 -7.35 -34.44 -4.68
C TYR A 135 -7.58 -35.39 -5.88
N ASP A 136 -7.56 -36.72 -5.64
CA ASP A 136 -7.70 -37.75 -6.67
C ASP A 136 -9.16 -38.19 -6.91
N GLY A 137 -10.10 -37.65 -6.12
CA GLY A 137 -11.51 -38.07 -6.11
C GLY A 137 -11.87 -38.93 -4.88
N SER A 138 -10.87 -39.35 -4.10
CA SER A 138 -11.04 -40.18 -2.90
C SER A 138 -10.17 -39.71 -1.73
N SER A 139 -8.97 -39.24 -2.00
CA SER A 139 -7.98 -38.84 -0.98
C SER A 139 -7.18 -37.63 -1.42
N LEU A 140 -6.57 -36.93 -0.45
CA LEU A 140 -5.64 -35.85 -0.70
C LEU A 140 -4.27 -36.41 -1.13
N ASP A 141 -3.66 -35.75 -2.10
CA ASP A 141 -2.33 -36.10 -2.58
C ASP A 141 -1.25 -35.47 -1.72
N ALA A 142 -0.42 -36.31 -1.11
CA ALA A 142 0.79 -35.84 -0.41
C ALA A 142 1.98 -35.69 -1.36
N GLU A 143 2.03 -36.45 -2.46
CA GLU A 143 3.16 -36.46 -3.36
C GLU A 143 3.31 -35.16 -4.17
N VAL A 144 4.53 -34.61 -4.15
CA VAL A 144 4.98 -33.58 -5.07
C VAL A 144 5.60 -34.25 -6.28
N LEU A 145 4.99 -34.06 -7.45
CA LEU A 145 5.44 -34.65 -8.71
C LEU A 145 6.32 -33.65 -9.46
N GLY A 146 7.45 -34.11 -9.99
CA GLY A 146 8.34 -33.30 -10.83
C GLY A 146 8.38 -33.80 -12.28
N THR A 147 8.44 -32.84 -13.23
CA THR A 147 8.59 -33.13 -14.65
C THR A 147 9.54 -32.16 -15.34
N THR A 148 10.25 -32.58 -16.38
CA THR A 148 11.07 -31.72 -17.26
C THR A 148 10.48 -31.57 -18.67
N ASP A 149 9.44 -32.31 -19.00
CA ASP A 149 8.87 -32.36 -20.36
C ASP A 149 7.32 -32.30 -20.38
N GLY A 150 6.67 -32.38 -19.20
CA GLY A 150 5.22 -32.44 -19.07
C GLY A 150 4.60 -33.77 -19.50
N LEU A 151 5.43 -34.79 -19.72
CA LEU A 151 5.01 -36.12 -20.17
C LEU A 151 5.36 -37.21 -19.17
N HIS A 152 6.52 -37.09 -18.56
CA HIS A 152 7.04 -38.04 -17.60
C HIS A 152 7.11 -37.37 -16.23
N PHE A 153 6.51 -38.00 -15.25
CA PHE A 153 6.43 -37.51 -13.88
C PHE A 153 7.13 -38.47 -12.92
N SER A 154 7.79 -37.92 -11.92
CA SER A 154 8.38 -38.68 -10.83
C SER A 154 8.08 -38.03 -9.48
N PRO A 155 7.82 -38.83 -8.44
CA PRO A 155 7.75 -38.31 -7.07
C PRO A 155 9.07 -37.62 -6.69
N VAL A 156 8.97 -36.47 -6.06
CA VAL A 156 10.11 -35.68 -5.59
C VAL A 156 10.18 -35.65 -4.08
N ALA A 157 9.03 -35.46 -3.43
CA ALA A 157 8.88 -35.39 -1.98
C ALA A 157 7.43 -35.70 -1.61
N ALA A 158 7.15 -35.80 -0.31
CA ALA A 158 5.79 -35.89 0.21
C ALA A 158 5.55 -34.75 1.21
N LEU A 159 4.44 -34.05 1.07
CA LEU A 159 4.02 -33.00 2.00
C LEU A 159 3.74 -33.61 3.39
N PRO A 160 4.30 -33.05 4.47
CA PRO A 160 3.96 -33.45 5.83
C PRO A 160 2.46 -33.30 6.16
N VAL A 161 1.81 -32.30 5.59
CA VAL A 161 0.37 -32.06 5.69
C VAL A 161 -0.21 -32.11 4.27
N PRO A 162 -0.86 -33.21 3.87
CA PRO A 162 -1.53 -33.30 2.58
C PRO A 162 -2.67 -32.29 2.51
N VAL A 163 -2.75 -31.54 1.40
CA VAL A 163 -3.76 -30.49 1.19
C VAL A 163 -4.21 -30.41 -0.26
N ARG A 164 -5.45 -29.95 -0.46
CA ARG A 164 -5.94 -29.43 -1.74
C ARG A 164 -6.12 -27.92 -1.67
N TYR A 165 -6.22 -27.24 -2.80
CA TYR A 165 -6.24 -25.78 -2.92
C TYR A 165 -5.07 -25.07 -2.18
N PRO A 166 -3.84 -25.59 -2.21
CA PRO A 166 -2.72 -24.90 -1.61
C PRO A 166 -2.25 -23.75 -2.49
N ALA A 167 -1.76 -22.68 -1.86
CA ALA A 167 -0.92 -21.71 -2.55
C ALA A 167 0.54 -22.17 -2.54
N ALA A 168 1.30 -21.94 -3.62
CA ALA A 168 2.73 -22.27 -3.62
C ALA A 168 3.55 -21.30 -4.46
N ALA A 169 4.77 -21.03 -4.00
CA ALA A 169 5.73 -20.20 -4.72
C ALA A 169 7.17 -20.74 -4.57
N PRO A 170 8.01 -20.58 -5.60
CA PRO A 170 9.42 -20.92 -5.51
C PRO A 170 10.22 -19.78 -4.86
N LEU A 171 11.18 -20.13 -3.99
CA LEU A 171 12.15 -19.19 -3.42
C LEU A 171 13.47 -19.94 -3.17
N ASP A 172 14.58 -19.42 -3.67
CA ASP A 172 15.94 -19.96 -3.47
C ASP A 172 16.08 -21.46 -3.78
N GLY A 173 15.42 -21.88 -4.89
CA GLY A 173 15.46 -23.28 -5.36
C GLY A 173 14.58 -24.24 -4.54
N ARG A 174 13.83 -23.76 -3.58
CA ARG A 174 12.85 -24.50 -2.78
C ARG A 174 11.44 -24.11 -3.16
N ILE A 175 10.46 -24.93 -2.77
CA ILE A 175 9.04 -24.68 -2.96
C ILE A 175 8.44 -24.44 -1.57
N TYR A 176 7.80 -23.31 -1.38
CA TYR A 176 7.02 -23.03 -0.19
C TYR A 176 5.54 -23.20 -0.49
N VAL A 177 4.86 -23.92 0.39
CA VAL A 177 3.44 -24.29 0.25
C VAL A 177 2.69 -23.72 1.44
N PHE A 178 1.65 -22.94 1.17
CA PHE A 178 0.92 -22.16 2.17
C PHE A 178 -0.54 -22.62 2.24
N GLY A 179 -1.00 -22.99 3.43
CA GLY A 179 -2.39 -23.34 3.69
C GLY A 179 -2.91 -24.48 2.85
N GLY A 180 -4.11 -24.32 2.34
CA GLY A 180 -4.90 -25.33 1.65
C GLY A 180 -5.94 -25.96 2.59
N GLU A 181 -6.77 -26.85 2.04
CA GLU A 181 -7.80 -27.61 2.75
C GLU A 181 -7.30 -29.02 3.10
N SER A 182 -7.51 -29.43 4.33
CA SER A 182 -7.17 -30.77 4.84
C SER A 182 -8.30 -31.79 4.59
N GLY A 183 -8.02 -33.06 4.86
CA GLY A 183 -8.97 -34.16 4.61
C GLY A 183 -10.28 -34.11 5.42
N ASN A 184 -10.41 -33.21 6.38
CA ASN A 184 -11.65 -32.96 7.09
C ASN A 184 -12.47 -31.77 6.56
N GLY A 185 -12.06 -31.21 5.41
CA GLY A 185 -12.73 -30.08 4.76
C GLY A 185 -12.51 -28.75 5.45
N GLN A 186 -11.41 -28.59 6.17
CA GLN A 186 -11.07 -27.34 6.86
C GLN A 186 -9.77 -26.74 6.36
N PRO A 187 -9.71 -25.43 6.17
CA PRO A 187 -8.47 -24.73 5.88
C PRO A 187 -7.40 -24.94 6.94
N VAL A 188 -6.15 -25.00 6.55
CA VAL A 188 -5.02 -25.18 7.46
C VAL A 188 -4.11 -23.93 7.51
N ARG A 189 -3.32 -23.84 8.59
CA ARG A 189 -2.34 -22.76 8.77
C ARG A 189 -0.93 -23.15 8.37
N ALA A 190 -0.69 -24.41 8.02
CA ALA A 190 0.65 -24.93 7.79
C ALA A 190 1.38 -24.20 6.66
N VAL A 191 2.62 -23.76 6.92
CA VAL A 191 3.58 -23.36 5.91
C VAL A 191 4.60 -24.47 5.79
N GLN A 192 4.66 -25.08 4.60
CA GLN A 192 5.52 -26.23 4.32
C GLN A 192 6.61 -25.84 3.33
N VAL A 193 7.80 -26.40 3.48
CA VAL A 193 8.88 -26.25 2.50
C VAL A 193 9.22 -27.62 1.91
N VAL A 194 9.44 -27.63 0.60
CA VAL A 194 9.94 -28.78 -0.15
C VAL A 194 11.28 -28.40 -0.78
N ASP A 195 12.31 -29.19 -0.54
CA ASP A 195 13.57 -29.09 -1.25
C ASP A 195 13.61 -30.16 -2.35
N PRO A 196 13.41 -29.77 -3.63
CA PRO A 196 13.36 -30.73 -4.72
C PRO A 196 14.72 -31.35 -5.08
N THR A 197 15.81 -30.87 -4.50
CA THR A 197 17.16 -31.41 -4.69
C THR A 197 17.43 -32.58 -3.76
N THR A 198 16.99 -32.45 -2.51
CA THR A 198 17.19 -33.49 -1.49
C THR A 198 15.99 -34.43 -1.34
N GLY A 199 14.82 -34.03 -1.84
CA GLY A 199 13.56 -34.75 -1.65
C GLY A 199 12.97 -34.59 -0.24
N SER A 200 13.48 -33.64 0.55
CA SER A 200 12.97 -33.39 1.91
C SER A 200 11.79 -32.41 1.91
N ALA A 201 10.88 -32.62 2.85
CA ALA A 201 9.79 -31.70 3.12
C ALA A 201 9.57 -31.56 4.64
N SER A 202 9.21 -30.35 5.10
CA SER A 202 8.91 -30.08 6.51
C SER A 202 7.95 -28.90 6.66
N VAL A 203 7.28 -28.83 7.80
CA VAL A 203 6.55 -27.62 8.23
C VAL A 203 7.57 -26.64 8.81
N VAL A 204 7.54 -25.38 8.35
CA VAL A 204 8.49 -24.35 8.74
C VAL A 204 7.85 -23.12 9.37
N GLY A 205 6.52 -23.04 9.40
CA GLY A 205 5.80 -21.91 9.99
C GLY A 205 4.28 -22.11 9.94
N GLU A 206 3.57 -21.07 10.31
CA GLU A 206 2.12 -21.01 10.26
C GLU A 206 1.63 -19.68 9.70
N LEU A 207 0.56 -19.73 8.90
CA LEU A 207 -0.21 -18.57 8.48
C LEU A 207 -0.89 -17.89 9.68
N PRO A 208 -1.07 -16.57 9.67
CA PRO A 208 -1.83 -15.86 10.70
C PRO A 208 -3.27 -16.35 10.83
N LEU A 209 -3.87 -16.79 9.73
CA LEU A 209 -5.20 -17.39 9.65
C LEU A 209 -5.14 -18.71 8.87
N PRO A 210 -6.01 -19.70 9.15
CA PRO A 210 -6.17 -20.85 8.26
C PRO A 210 -6.75 -20.34 6.93
N ILE A 211 -6.13 -20.68 5.81
CA ILE A 211 -6.52 -20.19 4.48
C ILE A 211 -6.38 -21.30 3.45
N GLU A 212 -7.38 -21.43 2.58
CA GLU A 212 -7.34 -22.24 1.37
C GLU A 212 -7.57 -21.39 0.12
N ALA A 213 -7.27 -21.91 -1.06
CA ALA A 213 -7.52 -21.26 -2.35
C ALA A 213 -6.95 -19.83 -2.43
N ALA A 214 -5.85 -19.58 -1.71
CA ALA A 214 -5.08 -18.36 -1.78
C ALA A 214 -4.11 -18.36 -2.97
N LEU A 215 -3.54 -17.21 -3.24
CA LEU A 215 -2.47 -17.00 -4.22
C LEU A 215 -1.12 -16.97 -3.51
N ALA A 216 -0.06 -17.48 -4.16
CA ALA A 216 1.30 -17.22 -3.72
C ALA A 216 2.19 -16.90 -4.92
N VAL A 217 3.05 -15.90 -4.78
CA VAL A 217 3.90 -15.42 -5.87
C VAL A 217 5.22 -14.89 -5.33
N ASN A 218 6.31 -15.16 -6.05
CA ASN A 218 7.61 -14.56 -5.77
C ASN A 218 7.78 -13.32 -6.64
N LEU A 219 7.92 -12.15 -6.00
CA LEU A 219 8.23 -10.88 -6.65
C LEU A 219 9.51 -10.31 -6.02
N GLY A 220 10.54 -10.13 -6.85
CA GLY A 220 11.80 -9.53 -6.41
C GLY A 220 12.55 -10.28 -5.30
N GLY A 221 12.32 -11.60 -5.14
CA GLY A 221 12.94 -12.40 -4.08
C GLY A 221 12.12 -12.49 -2.78
N THR A 222 10.95 -11.88 -2.73
CA THR A 222 9.98 -12.02 -1.63
C THR A 222 8.77 -12.82 -2.09
N VAL A 223 8.34 -13.78 -1.29
CA VAL A 223 7.08 -14.50 -1.54
C VAL A 223 5.95 -13.77 -0.85
N TYR A 224 4.91 -13.44 -1.63
CA TYR A 224 3.66 -12.88 -1.13
C TYR A 224 2.55 -13.91 -1.21
N VAL A 225 1.72 -13.96 -0.17
CA VAL A 225 0.51 -14.80 -0.10
C VAL A 225 -0.68 -13.87 0.00
N ALA A 226 -1.66 -14.00 -0.90
CA ALA A 226 -2.75 -13.04 -1.01
C ALA A 226 -4.11 -13.73 -1.16
N GLY A 227 -5.16 -13.12 -0.61
CA GLY A 227 -6.52 -13.61 -0.73
C GLY A 227 -6.75 -14.96 -0.07
N GLY A 228 -7.63 -15.74 -0.67
CA GLY A 228 -8.04 -17.07 -0.18
C GLY A 228 -9.27 -17.04 0.72
N ASP A 229 -9.75 -18.21 1.08
CA ASP A 229 -10.92 -18.42 1.91
C ASP A 229 -10.56 -18.97 3.30
N THR A 230 -11.28 -18.55 4.33
CA THR A 230 -11.04 -18.96 5.72
C THR A 230 -12.08 -19.92 6.30
N THR A 231 -13.15 -20.21 5.56
CA THR A 231 -14.31 -20.93 6.10
C THR A 231 -14.37 -22.40 5.76
N GLY A 232 -13.79 -22.80 4.63
CA GLY A 232 -13.89 -24.17 4.09
C GLY A 232 -15.26 -24.49 3.49
N GLY A 233 -15.24 -24.99 2.26
CA GLY A 233 -16.40 -25.46 1.53
C GLY A 233 -17.10 -24.43 0.64
N PRO A 234 -17.62 -24.86 -0.51
CA PRO A 234 -18.02 -24.00 -1.62
C PRO A 234 -19.27 -23.14 -1.35
N SER A 235 -20.02 -23.41 -0.31
CA SER A 235 -21.30 -22.71 -0.04
C SER A 235 -21.17 -21.56 0.97
N SER A 236 -20.02 -21.41 1.59
CA SER A 236 -19.78 -20.44 2.67
C SER A 236 -18.50 -19.63 2.47
N LEU A 237 -18.04 -19.47 1.22
CA LEU A 237 -16.81 -18.74 0.92
C LEU A 237 -16.86 -17.31 1.49
N GLU A 238 -15.87 -17.00 2.33
CA GLU A 238 -15.59 -15.67 2.86
C GLU A 238 -14.14 -15.27 2.51
N PRO A 239 -13.92 -14.81 1.27
CA PRO A 239 -12.59 -14.44 0.83
C PRO A 239 -12.02 -13.29 1.64
N VAL A 240 -10.71 -13.36 1.91
CA VAL A 240 -9.99 -12.30 2.60
C VAL A 240 -9.21 -11.43 1.63
N ALA A 241 -9.04 -10.15 1.98
CA ALA A 241 -8.23 -9.23 1.19
C ALA A 241 -6.73 -9.26 1.55
N SER A 242 -6.37 -9.92 2.64
CA SER A 242 -5.04 -9.83 3.22
C SER A 242 -3.94 -10.29 2.26
N ILE A 243 -2.85 -9.49 2.18
CA ILE A 243 -1.59 -9.88 1.55
C ILE A 243 -0.53 -9.99 2.64
N TYR A 244 0.18 -11.10 2.65
CA TYR A 244 1.28 -11.36 3.58
C TYR A 244 2.59 -11.54 2.83
N ALA A 245 3.68 -10.97 3.34
CA ALA A 245 5.03 -11.26 2.90
C ALA A 245 5.62 -12.38 3.79
N PHE A 246 6.25 -13.35 3.18
CA PHE A 246 6.83 -14.49 3.86
C PHE A 246 8.33 -14.26 4.12
N ASP A 247 8.74 -14.35 5.37
CA ASP A 247 10.13 -14.40 5.77
C ASP A 247 10.58 -15.87 5.88
N ALA A 248 11.41 -16.30 4.94
CA ALA A 248 11.91 -17.67 4.91
C ALA A 248 12.97 -17.97 5.97
N ALA A 249 13.52 -16.95 6.65
CA ALA A 249 14.54 -17.12 7.68
C ALA A 249 13.94 -17.64 9.00
N ASP A 250 12.74 -17.20 9.33
CA ASP A 250 12.06 -17.59 10.57
C ASP A 250 10.68 -18.24 10.37
N GLY A 251 10.25 -18.38 9.10
CA GLY A 251 8.97 -19.03 8.74
C GLY A 251 7.74 -18.17 9.03
N ARG A 252 7.90 -16.87 9.24
CA ARG A 252 6.81 -15.94 9.57
C ARG A 252 6.18 -15.32 8.34
N LEU A 253 4.90 -15.00 8.46
CA LEU A 253 4.20 -14.15 7.52
C LEU A 253 3.82 -12.84 8.21
N LEU A 254 4.25 -11.74 7.61
CA LEU A 254 3.93 -10.39 8.06
C LEU A 254 2.97 -9.76 7.05
N ARG A 255 1.98 -9.02 7.53
CA ARG A 255 1.05 -8.36 6.64
C ARG A 255 1.78 -7.32 5.79
N ALA A 256 1.59 -7.39 4.47
CA ALA A 256 2.29 -6.55 3.49
C ALA A 256 1.35 -5.64 2.70
N GLY A 257 0.04 -5.88 2.75
CA GLY A 257 -0.93 -5.10 1.99
C GLY A 257 -2.33 -5.72 2.00
N SER A 258 -3.19 -5.22 1.12
CA SER A 258 -4.55 -5.72 0.91
C SER A 258 -4.91 -5.71 -0.56
N LEU A 259 -5.61 -6.74 -1.03
CA LEU A 259 -6.28 -6.75 -2.33
C LEU A 259 -7.44 -5.75 -2.33
N PRO A 260 -7.62 -4.94 -3.37
CA PRO A 260 -8.81 -4.11 -3.54
C PRO A 260 -10.11 -4.92 -3.52
N VAL A 261 -10.10 -6.08 -4.19
CA VAL A 261 -11.23 -7.02 -4.21
C VAL A 261 -10.82 -8.30 -3.50
N PRO A 262 -11.43 -8.66 -2.37
CA PRO A 262 -11.19 -9.94 -1.73
C PRO A 262 -11.62 -11.09 -2.65
N VAL A 263 -10.71 -12.02 -2.92
CA VAL A 263 -10.97 -13.17 -3.80
C VAL A 263 -10.35 -14.45 -3.27
N SER A 264 -11.02 -15.57 -3.52
CA SER A 264 -10.47 -16.92 -3.45
C SER A 264 -10.53 -17.56 -4.84
N ASN A 265 -9.87 -18.69 -5.06
CA ASN A 265 -9.89 -19.41 -6.33
C ASN A 265 -9.59 -18.55 -7.57
N ALA A 266 -8.82 -17.47 -7.40
CA ALA A 266 -8.25 -16.67 -8.48
C ALA A 266 -6.93 -17.27 -8.95
N ALA A 267 -6.49 -16.89 -10.14
CA ALA A 267 -5.18 -17.28 -10.65
C ALA A 267 -4.19 -16.11 -10.64
N VAL A 268 -2.89 -16.40 -10.56
CA VAL A 268 -1.83 -15.39 -10.56
C VAL A 268 -0.72 -15.74 -11.53
N ALA A 269 -0.23 -14.76 -12.26
CA ALA A 269 0.98 -14.89 -13.07
C ALA A 269 1.85 -13.62 -12.96
N VAL A 270 3.15 -13.77 -13.18
CA VAL A 270 4.13 -12.68 -13.12
C VAL A 270 4.49 -12.22 -14.52
N LEU A 271 4.40 -10.89 -14.76
CA LEU A 271 4.96 -10.25 -15.94
C LEU A 271 5.89 -9.11 -15.50
N GLY A 272 7.16 -9.21 -15.87
CA GLY A 272 8.16 -8.24 -15.43
C GLY A 272 8.31 -8.23 -13.90
N THR A 273 8.02 -7.11 -13.28
CA THR A 273 8.08 -6.92 -11.81
C THR A 273 6.70 -7.00 -11.14
N ARG A 274 5.63 -7.26 -11.90
CA ARG A 274 4.23 -7.26 -11.44
C ARG A 274 3.64 -8.65 -11.41
N ALA A 275 2.79 -8.91 -10.42
CA ALA A 275 1.90 -10.07 -10.45
C ALA A 275 0.48 -9.63 -10.80
N TRP A 276 -0.16 -10.42 -11.63
CA TRP A 276 -1.51 -10.18 -12.14
C TRP A 276 -2.43 -11.23 -11.54
N VAL A 277 -3.37 -10.78 -10.73
CA VAL A 277 -4.42 -11.60 -10.14
C VAL A 277 -5.65 -11.49 -11.02
N VAL A 278 -6.09 -12.61 -11.56
CA VAL A 278 -7.17 -12.66 -12.56
C VAL A 278 -8.35 -13.41 -11.98
N GLY A 279 -9.55 -12.88 -12.13
CA GLY A 279 -10.79 -13.56 -11.78
C GLY A 279 -10.90 -13.96 -10.31
N GLY A 280 -11.42 -15.15 -10.06
CA GLY A 280 -11.65 -15.71 -8.74
C GLY A 280 -13.10 -15.65 -8.30
N GLU A 281 -13.33 -15.98 -7.03
CA GLU A 281 -14.65 -16.05 -6.41
C GLU A 281 -14.76 -15.04 -5.28
N LEU A 282 -15.87 -14.30 -5.27
CA LEU A 282 -16.31 -13.39 -4.20
C LEU A 282 -17.03 -14.18 -3.09
N ALA A 283 -17.45 -13.48 -2.03
CA ALA A 283 -18.25 -14.06 -0.97
C ALA A 283 -19.48 -14.80 -1.54
N GLY A 284 -19.72 -16.01 -1.04
CA GLY A 284 -20.77 -16.89 -1.52
C GLY A 284 -20.46 -17.61 -2.84
N GLY A 285 -19.19 -17.60 -3.32
CA GLY A 285 -18.75 -18.38 -4.47
C GLY A 285 -19.16 -17.81 -5.83
N THR A 286 -19.37 -16.50 -5.93
CA THR A 286 -19.73 -15.85 -7.20
C THR A 286 -18.44 -15.51 -7.96
N PRO A 287 -18.23 -16.02 -9.21
CA PRO A 287 -17.10 -15.65 -10.02
C PRO A 287 -17.05 -14.13 -10.32
N THR A 288 -15.86 -13.56 -10.39
CA THR A 288 -15.65 -12.15 -10.72
C THR A 288 -14.89 -11.94 -12.01
N ALA A 289 -15.09 -10.78 -12.64
CA ALA A 289 -14.34 -10.32 -13.81
C ALA A 289 -13.13 -9.44 -13.44
N ALA A 290 -12.89 -9.23 -12.15
CA ALA A 290 -11.85 -8.34 -11.66
C ALA A 290 -10.46 -8.83 -12.09
N VAL A 291 -9.60 -7.88 -12.46
CA VAL A 291 -8.16 -8.10 -12.63
C VAL A 291 -7.45 -7.11 -11.72
N GLN A 292 -6.58 -7.62 -10.86
CA GLN A 292 -5.84 -6.84 -9.88
C GLN A 292 -4.34 -7.01 -10.10
N VAL A 293 -3.57 -5.98 -9.81
CA VAL A 293 -2.11 -6.00 -9.98
C VAL A 293 -1.44 -5.87 -8.63
N LEU A 294 -0.44 -6.71 -8.38
CA LEU A 294 0.45 -6.61 -7.25
C LEU A 294 1.80 -6.09 -7.73
N GLU A 295 2.26 -5.01 -7.18
CA GLU A 295 3.59 -4.45 -7.42
C GLU A 295 4.38 -4.41 -6.12
N PRO A 296 5.61 -4.99 -6.09
CA PRO A 296 6.51 -4.67 -4.99
C PRO A 296 6.71 -3.16 -5.00
N ASN A 297 6.50 -2.53 -3.88
CA ASN A 297 6.65 -1.10 -3.81
C ASN A 297 8.11 -0.72 -4.06
N SER A 298 8.45 -0.38 -5.30
CA SER A 298 9.83 0.00 -5.68
C SER A 298 10.23 1.37 -5.13
N ARG A 299 9.27 2.14 -4.59
CA ARG A 299 9.54 3.36 -3.81
C ARG A 299 10.04 3.02 -2.40
N PHE A 300 9.73 1.83 -1.89
CA PHE A 300 10.23 1.33 -0.63
C PHE A 300 11.45 0.45 -0.91
N GLY A 301 12.57 1.10 -1.17
CA GLY A 301 13.86 0.41 -1.17
C GLY A 301 13.94 -0.46 0.09
N THR A 302 14.54 -1.66 -0.05
CA THR A 302 14.84 -2.50 1.11
C THR A 302 15.40 -1.61 2.20
N ALA A 303 14.62 -1.40 3.26
CA ALA A 303 15.08 -0.66 4.42
C ALA A 303 16.36 -1.36 4.86
N GLY A 304 17.48 -0.69 4.64
CA GLY A 304 18.76 -1.18 5.18
C GLY A 304 18.52 -1.42 6.65
N SER A 305 18.99 -2.54 7.16
CA SER A 305 18.82 -3.02 8.53
C SER A 305 18.95 -1.87 9.54
N SER A 306 17.83 -1.23 9.86
CA SER A 306 17.76 -0.21 10.88
C SER A 306 17.80 -0.89 12.24
N GLY A 307 18.64 -0.40 13.14
CA GLY A 307 18.64 -0.85 14.53
C GLY A 307 17.24 -0.72 15.13
N ALA A 308 16.85 -1.65 15.96
CA ALA A 308 15.53 -1.69 16.58
C ALA A 308 15.24 -0.37 17.33
N GLY A 309 14.24 0.40 16.89
CA GLY A 309 13.77 1.52 17.70
C GLY A 309 13.01 2.61 16.96
N SER A 310 13.56 3.22 15.93
CA SER A 310 12.96 4.40 15.31
C SER A 310 12.46 4.14 13.88
N PRO A 311 11.28 4.63 13.48
CA PRO A 311 10.79 4.52 12.11
C PRO A 311 11.56 5.42 11.12
N PHE A 312 12.39 6.35 11.62
CA PHE A 312 13.24 7.28 10.86
C PHE A 312 14.73 7.07 11.14
N TYR A 313 15.18 5.84 11.21
CA TYR A 313 16.56 5.45 11.54
C TYR A 313 17.61 6.13 10.63
N GLY A 314 18.62 6.74 11.26
CA GLY A 314 19.67 7.49 10.58
C GLY A 314 19.23 8.84 10.03
N GLU A 315 18.04 9.30 10.40
CA GLU A 315 17.40 10.53 9.97
C GLU A 315 17.14 11.44 11.17
N HIS A 316 16.68 12.67 10.92
CA HIS A 316 16.22 13.59 11.95
C HIS A 316 14.72 13.85 11.79
N LEU A 317 14.01 13.95 12.90
CA LEU A 317 12.60 14.29 12.94
C LEU A 317 12.41 15.71 13.45
N LEU A 318 11.88 16.59 12.61
CA LEU A 318 11.39 17.92 12.99
C LEU A 318 10.00 17.77 13.61
N VAL A 319 9.71 18.51 14.67
CA VAL A 319 8.40 18.54 15.34
C VAL A 319 8.02 19.98 15.61
N ALA A 320 6.84 20.39 15.20
CA ALA A 320 6.19 21.62 15.67
C ALA A 320 5.46 21.29 16.99
N ASP A 321 6.05 21.66 18.10
CA ASP A 321 5.52 21.49 19.46
C ASP A 321 4.71 22.72 19.82
N ARG A 322 3.50 22.77 19.23
CA ARG A 322 2.62 23.92 19.06
C ARG A 322 2.27 24.59 20.36
N GLY A 323 1.76 23.86 21.35
CA GLY A 323 1.36 24.40 22.64
C GLY A 323 2.55 24.86 23.50
N ASN A 324 3.77 24.44 23.18
CA ASN A 324 5.01 24.89 23.83
C ASN A 324 5.74 26.02 23.07
N ASP A 325 5.14 26.56 22.01
CA ASP A 325 5.72 27.66 21.20
C ASP A 325 7.14 27.35 20.67
N ARG A 326 7.39 26.12 20.23
CA ARG A 326 8.74 25.70 19.82
C ARG A 326 8.77 24.68 18.67
N LEU A 327 9.89 24.67 17.97
CA LEU A 327 10.29 23.57 17.09
C LEU A 327 11.36 22.71 17.78
N LEU A 328 11.30 21.42 17.58
CA LEU A 328 12.29 20.46 18.03
C LEU A 328 12.83 19.67 16.83
N VAL A 329 14.10 19.27 16.88
CA VAL A 329 14.63 18.24 16.00
C VAL A 329 15.17 17.11 16.88
N LEU A 330 14.67 15.91 16.60
CA LEU A 330 15.08 14.67 17.27
C LEU A 330 16.01 13.88 16.37
N ASP A 331 16.96 13.16 16.97
CA ASP A 331 17.69 12.10 16.29
C ASP A 331 16.94 10.75 16.38
N ASP A 332 17.45 9.74 15.69
CA ASP A 332 16.88 8.39 15.68
C ASP A 332 16.93 7.64 17.04
N ALA A 333 17.64 8.22 18.02
CA ALA A 333 17.64 7.79 19.42
C ALA A 333 16.62 8.57 20.28
N ASN A 334 15.73 9.36 19.65
CA ASN A 334 14.73 10.22 20.30
C ASN A 334 15.37 11.31 21.21
N GLN A 335 16.62 11.72 20.90
CA GLN A 335 17.26 12.81 21.64
C GLN A 335 17.01 14.14 20.93
N VAL A 336 16.65 15.18 21.66
CA VAL A 336 16.54 16.54 21.13
C VAL A 336 17.93 17.05 20.77
N VAL A 337 18.23 17.18 19.48
CA VAL A 337 19.52 17.67 18.97
C VAL A 337 19.48 19.15 18.60
N TRP A 338 18.30 19.71 18.44
CA TRP A 338 18.09 21.12 18.16
C TRP A 338 16.73 21.59 18.68
N SER A 339 16.63 22.86 19.03
CA SER A 339 15.36 23.50 19.40
C SER A 339 15.36 24.98 19.02
N TYR A 340 14.18 25.49 18.68
CA TYR A 340 13.94 26.89 18.37
C TYR A 340 12.59 27.33 18.97
N PRO A 341 12.51 28.51 19.64
CA PRO A 341 13.62 29.40 19.97
C PRO A 341 14.59 28.84 21.01
N SER A 342 15.81 29.37 21.01
CA SER A 342 16.83 28.98 21.98
C SER A 342 17.70 30.19 22.38
N ARG A 343 18.60 30.00 23.34
CA ARG A 343 19.55 31.07 23.72
C ARG A 343 20.46 31.53 22.58
N SER A 344 20.81 30.60 21.69
CA SER A 344 21.66 30.86 20.52
C SER A 344 20.87 31.35 19.31
N ALA A 345 19.58 31.09 19.28
CA ALA A 345 18.64 31.47 18.24
C ALA A 345 17.34 32.01 18.91
N PRO A 346 17.33 33.23 19.38
CA PRO A 346 16.18 33.79 20.08
C PRO A 346 15.00 34.05 19.13
N SER A 347 13.80 34.11 19.67
CA SER A 347 12.60 34.49 18.93
C SER A 347 12.79 35.78 18.14
N PRO A 348 12.19 35.93 16.98
CA PRO A 348 12.20 37.14 16.20
C PRO A 348 11.45 38.27 16.93
N PRO A 349 11.61 39.55 16.52
CA PRO A 349 10.71 40.61 16.93
C PRO A 349 9.26 40.25 16.60
N GLY A 350 8.37 40.27 17.57
CA GLY A 350 6.99 39.79 17.44
C GLY A 350 6.77 38.40 18.01
N GLY A 351 7.84 37.70 18.42
CA GLY A 351 7.75 36.39 19.06
C GLY A 351 7.78 35.24 18.06
N PHE A 352 7.68 34.03 18.58
CA PHE A 352 7.45 32.79 17.87
C PHE A 352 6.39 32.04 18.66
N TYR A 353 5.20 31.96 18.13
CA TYR A 353 4.03 31.48 18.85
C TYR A 353 3.24 30.51 18.00
N PHE A 354 2.82 29.43 18.62
CA PHE A 354 1.87 28.50 18.09
C PHE A 354 2.24 28.02 16.68
N PRO A 355 3.45 27.42 16.52
CA PRO A 355 3.83 26.84 15.25
C PRO A 355 2.92 25.66 14.95
N ASP A 356 2.25 25.71 13.83
CA ASP A 356 1.35 24.68 13.37
C ASP A 356 2.17 23.63 12.59
N ASP A 357 2.44 23.86 11.33
CA ASP A 357 3.32 23.01 10.55
C ASP A 357 4.76 23.49 10.49
N ALA A 358 5.67 22.55 10.23
CA ALA A 358 7.07 22.84 10.01
C ALA A 358 7.73 21.81 9.10
N PHE A 359 8.40 22.28 8.03
CA PHE A 359 9.02 21.41 7.02
C PHE A 359 10.46 21.82 6.78
N PHE A 360 11.36 20.82 6.61
CA PHE A 360 12.70 21.06 6.10
C PHE A 360 12.65 21.46 4.64
N VAL A 361 13.37 22.52 4.31
CA VAL A 361 13.49 23.06 2.96
C VAL A 361 14.95 23.30 2.59
N ARG A 362 15.21 23.62 1.31
CA ARG A 362 16.58 23.89 0.81
C ARG A 362 17.58 22.78 1.12
N HIS A 363 17.17 21.54 0.86
CA HIS A 363 17.97 20.33 1.17
C HIS A 363 18.38 20.27 2.65
N GLY A 364 17.45 20.55 3.56
CA GLY A 364 17.65 20.45 4.99
C GLY A 364 18.53 21.55 5.58
N THR A 365 18.75 22.68 4.89
CA THR A 365 19.51 23.81 5.41
C THR A 365 18.63 24.94 5.96
N ALA A 366 17.32 24.80 5.80
CA ALA A 366 16.32 25.72 6.34
C ALA A 366 15.06 24.98 6.75
N ILE A 367 14.21 25.63 7.51
CA ILE A 367 12.89 25.18 7.96
C ILE A 367 11.90 26.29 7.62
N ILE A 368 10.79 25.96 6.98
CA ILE A 368 9.60 26.80 6.87
C ILE A 368 8.61 26.40 7.94
N SER A 369 7.92 27.36 8.56
CA SER A 369 6.87 27.12 9.55
C SER A 369 5.86 28.25 9.52
N ASN A 370 4.59 27.90 9.55
CA ASN A 370 3.50 28.81 9.80
C ASN A 370 3.26 28.92 11.31
N GLN A 371 2.74 30.04 11.72
CA GLN A 371 2.43 30.37 13.12
C GLN A 371 0.99 30.85 13.18
N GLU A 372 0.11 29.99 13.54
CA GLU A 372 -1.33 30.18 13.44
C GLU A 372 -1.81 31.41 14.25
N GLU A 373 -1.51 31.49 15.54
CA GLU A 373 -1.91 32.62 16.39
C GLU A 373 -1.01 33.86 16.26
N ASN A 374 0.13 33.72 15.57
CA ASN A 374 1.02 34.84 15.29
C ASN A 374 0.79 35.47 13.91
N GLU A 375 -0.15 34.92 13.13
CA GLU A 375 -0.53 35.40 11.79
C GLU A 375 0.66 35.51 10.83
N THR A 376 1.65 34.62 10.94
CA THR A 376 2.89 34.71 10.15
C THR A 376 3.37 33.36 9.64
N VAL A 377 4.06 33.40 8.51
CA VAL A 377 4.90 32.31 8.02
C VAL A 377 6.35 32.76 8.06
N VAL A 378 7.25 31.90 8.53
CA VAL A 378 8.67 32.19 8.67
C VAL A 378 9.53 31.12 7.98
N GLU A 379 10.66 31.52 7.41
CA GLU A 379 11.73 30.63 6.99
C GLU A 379 12.95 30.88 7.88
N LEU A 380 13.45 29.81 8.50
CA LEU A 380 14.58 29.82 9.44
C LEU A 380 15.74 29.02 8.85
N SER A 381 16.97 29.51 8.96
CA SER A 381 18.14 28.70 8.62
C SER A 381 18.37 27.61 9.66
N TYR A 382 18.58 26.38 9.22
CA TYR A 382 18.91 25.25 10.08
C TYR A 382 20.41 24.89 9.95
N PRO A 383 21.14 24.64 11.05
CA PRO A 383 20.68 24.66 12.43
C PRO A 383 20.84 26.04 13.13
N SER A 384 21.15 27.12 12.45
CA SER A 384 21.45 28.40 13.13
C SER A 384 20.24 29.15 13.70
N GLY A 385 19.03 28.83 13.26
CA GLY A 385 17.78 29.48 13.67
C GLY A 385 17.65 30.94 13.26
N ARG A 386 18.48 31.41 12.32
CA ARG A 386 18.40 32.80 11.80
C ARG A 386 17.24 32.92 10.84
N MET A 387 16.37 33.90 11.04
CA MET A 387 15.26 34.18 10.11
C MET A 387 15.82 34.57 8.72
N LEU A 388 15.38 33.89 7.69
CA LEU A 388 15.72 34.12 6.30
C LEU A 388 14.63 34.91 5.58
N TRP A 389 13.36 34.59 5.88
CA TRP A 389 12.19 35.20 5.28
C TRP A 389 11.02 35.15 6.24
N SER A 390 10.02 36.01 6.06
CA SER A 390 8.76 36.00 6.79
C SER A 390 7.64 36.66 6.01
N TYR A 391 6.40 36.27 6.21
CA TYR A 391 5.22 36.92 5.65
C TYR A 391 4.14 36.99 6.72
N GLY A 392 3.24 37.97 6.63
CA GLY A 392 2.27 38.26 7.68
C GLY A 392 2.73 39.34 8.66
N HIS A 393 1.89 39.64 9.60
CA HIS A 393 2.13 40.67 10.64
C HIS A 393 1.88 40.07 12.02
N PRO A 394 2.89 39.97 12.90
CA PRO A 394 2.74 39.32 14.19
C PRO A 394 1.52 39.83 14.97
N HIS A 395 0.63 38.90 15.35
CA HIS A 395 -0.62 39.13 16.10
C HIS A 395 -1.63 40.07 15.42
N ILE A 396 -1.54 40.26 14.10
CA ILE A 396 -2.45 41.16 13.38
C ILE A 396 -3.06 40.41 12.23
N ALA A 397 -4.23 39.82 12.45
CA ALA A 397 -5.01 39.16 11.42
C ALA A 397 -5.53 40.15 10.36
N GLY A 398 -5.62 39.70 9.11
CA GLY A 398 -6.18 40.50 8.04
C GLY A 398 -6.16 39.82 6.69
N SER A 399 -6.86 40.43 5.73
CA SER A 399 -7.00 39.90 4.38
C SER A 399 -6.32 40.75 3.29
N ALA A 400 -5.78 41.92 3.65
CA ALA A 400 -5.06 42.76 2.71
C ALA A 400 -3.70 42.12 2.28
N PRO A 401 -3.11 42.50 1.15
CA PRO A 401 -1.78 42.03 0.79
C PRO A 401 -0.77 42.25 1.92
N GLY A 402 -0.05 41.20 2.29
CA GLY A 402 0.89 41.20 3.42
C GLY A 402 0.30 40.70 4.74
N TYR A 403 -1.00 40.47 4.83
CA TYR A 403 -1.67 39.94 6.02
C TYR A 403 -2.17 38.51 5.78
N LEU A 404 -2.25 37.75 6.87
CA LEU A 404 -2.85 36.43 6.98
C LEU A 404 -3.90 36.44 8.11
N ASP A 405 -4.74 35.43 8.17
CA ASP A 405 -5.71 35.21 9.25
C ASP A 405 -5.75 33.73 9.56
N ASN A 406 -4.96 33.32 10.57
CA ASN A 406 -4.81 31.95 11.02
C ASN A 406 -4.18 31.03 9.94
N PRO A 407 -2.94 31.33 9.47
CA PRO A 407 -2.30 30.48 8.48
C PRO A 407 -2.05 29.08 9.05
N ASP A 408 -2.56 28.07 8.36
CA ASP A 408 -2.59 26.67 8.81
C ASP A 408 -1.41 25.87 8.19
N ASP A 409 -1.15 25.99 6.89
CA ASP A 409 -0.10 25.25 6.20
C ASP A 409 0.74 26.18 5.29
N ALA A 410 2.02 25.84 5.07
CA ALA A 410 2.89 26.60 4.17
C ALA A 410 4.05 25.77 3.60
N TYR A 411 4.21 25.81 2.28
CA TYR A 411 5.28 25.09 1.58
C TYR A 411 6.19 26.00 0.75
N LEU A 412 7.48 25.69 0.73
CA LEU A 412 8.41 26.25 -0.23
C LEU A 412 8.40 25.40 -1.52
N LEU A 413 8.02 25.99 -2.64
CA LEU A 413 8.02 25.32 -3.94
C LEU A 413 9.42 25.30 -4.57
N LYS A 414 9.64 24.37 -5.50
CA LYS A 414 10.93 24.22 -6.22
C LYS A 414 11.39 25.46 -7.00
N ASN A 415 10.46 26.32 -7.40
CA ASN A 415 10.76 27.60 -8.06
C ASN A 415 11.11 28.74 -7.09
N GLY A 416 11.01 28.48 -5.78
CA GLY A 416 11.26 29.41 -4.69
C GLY A 416 10.04 30.23 -4.26
N ASP A 417 8.88 30.05 -4.86
CA ASP A 417 7.63 30.64 -4.37
C ASP A 417 7.14 29.86 -3.13
N ILE A 418 6.28 30.46 -2.36
CA ILE A 418 5.76 29.88 -1.11
C ILE A 418 4.24 29.84 -1.22
N THR A 419 3.65 28.68 -0.92
CA THR A 419 2.21 28.53 -0.76
C THR A 419 1.82 28.73 0.70
N VAL A 420 0.61 29.20 0.95
CA VAL A 420 0.08 29.38 2.29
C VAL A 420 -1.42 29.13 2.28
N ALA A 421 -1.88 28.14 3.02
CA ALA A 421 -3.28 28.00 3.39
C ALA A 421 -3.65 29.09 4.40
N ASP A 422 -4.70 29.87 4.11
CA ASP A 422 -5.15 31.03 4.90
C ASP A 422 -6.66 30.84 5.23
N PRO A 423 -6.99 29.88 6.15
CA PRO A 423 -8.32 29.32 6.36
C PRO A 423 -9.41 30.35 6.67
N LYS A 424 -9.16 31.28 7.58
CA LYS A 424 -10.16 32.29 7.94
C LYS A 424 -10.41 33.32 6.85
N ASN A 425 -9.47 33.45 5.92
CA ASN A 425 -9.65 34.21 4.69
C ASN A 425 -10.18 33.36 3.54
N CYS A 426 -10.33 32.03 3.70
CA CYS A 426 -10.88 31.07 2.73
C CYS A 426 -10.12 31.07 1.41
N ARG A 427 -8.79 31.04 1.45
CA ARG A 427 -7.92 31.12 0.29
C ARG A 427 -6.60 30.39 0.51
N VAL A 428 -5.99 29.96 -0.60
CA VAL A 428 -4.58 29.60 -0.66
C VAL A 428 -3.85 30.68 -1.48
N LEU A 429 -2.72 31.16 -0.96
CA LEU A 429 -1.90 32.17 -1.60
C LEU A 429 -0.64 31.52 -2.19
N VAL A 430 -0.21 31.99 -3.38
CA VAL A 430 1.13 31.75 -3.93
C VAL A 430 1.92 33.04 -3.84
N ILE A 431 3.01 33.02 -3.07
CA ILE A 431 3.77 34.21 -2.67
C ILE A 431 5.20 34.11 -3.19
N SER A 432 5.67 35.13 -3.90
CA SER A 432 7.07 35.19 -4.36
C SER A 432 8.05 35.41 -3.20
N PRO A 433 9.35 35.08 -3.36
CA PRO A 433 10.41 35.40 -2.41
C PRO A 433 10.46 36.89 -2.02
N ASN A 434 10.01 37.77 -2.91
CA ASN A 434 9.92 39.21 -2.69
C ASN A 434 8.60 39.63 -2.00
N LYS A 435 7.86 38.70 -1.41
CA LYS A 435 6.63 38.94 -0.63
C LYS A 435 5.46 39.50 -1.45
N ARG A 436 5.45 39.25 -2.76
CA ARG A 436 4.34 39.63 -3.64
C ARG A 436 3.44 38.43 -3.84
N VAL A 437 2.16 38.56 -3.61
CA VAL A 437 1.15 37.56 -4.00
C VAL A 437 1.15 37.46 -5.52
N LEU A 438 1.43 36.28 -6.05
CA LEU A 438 1.44 35.96 -7.47
C LEU A 438 0.09 35.47 -7.93
N ASP A 439 -0.47 34.52 -7.19
CA ASP A 439 -1.75 33.89 -7.45
C ASP A 439 -2.53 33.68 -6.13
N GLN A 440 -3.83 33.53 -6.24
CA GLN A 440 -4.74 33.21 -5.14
C GLN A 440 -5.76 32.19 -5.63
N ILE A 441 -5.93 31.11 -4.89
CA ILE A 441 -6.98 30.11 -5.08
C ILE A 441 -8.05 30.40 -4.04
N GLY A 442 -9.32 30.38 -4.43
CA GLY A 442 -10.43 30.80 -3.57
C GLY A 442 -10.68 32.31 -3.56
N THR A 443 -11.81 32.72 -3.07
CA THR A 443 -12.25 34.12 -2.95
C THR A 443 -12.24 34.55 -1.49
N THR A 444 -11.44 35.55 -1.17
CA THR A 444 -11.29 36.04 0.22
C THR A 444 -12.64 36.28 0.88
N GLY A 445 -12.89 35.62 2.00
CA GLY A 445 -14.10 35.71 2.81
C GLY A 445 -15.31 34.93 2.28
N ALA A 446 -15.18 34.20 1.17
CA ALA A 446 -16.20 33.28 0.69
C ALA A 446 -15.83 31.85 1.05
N CYS A 447 -16.33 31.37 2.19
CA CYS A 447 -15.91 30.14 2.87
C CYS A 447 -16.87 28.97 2.61
N THR A 448 -17.28 28.79 1.38
CA THR A 448 -18.11 27.67 0.94
C THR A 448 -17.44 26.97 -0.23
N HIS A 449 -17.49 25.64 -0.24
CA HIS A 449 -17.01 24.90 -1.39
C HIS A 449 -17.85 25.22 -2.64
N ASN A 450 -17.24 25.89 -3.61
CA ASN A 450 -17.85 26.26 -4.89
C ASN A 450 -16.75 26.44 -5.95
N PRO A 451 -16.09 25.35 -6.35
CA PRO A 451 -14.93 25.39 -7.21
C PRO A 451 -15.26 25.93 -8.64
N PRO A 452 -14.34 26.59 -9.33
CA PRO A 452 -12.96 26.89 -8.87
C PRO A 452 -12.82 28.22 -8.11
N SER A 453 -13.94 28.90 -7.79
CA SER A 453 -13.93 30.29 -7.32
C SER A 453 -13.87 30.46 -5.80
N GLU A 454 -14.38 29.50 -5.05
CA GLU A 454 -14.48 29.59 -3.59
C GLU A 454 -13.98 28.30 -2.95
N LEU A 455 -13.30 28.39 -1.81
CA LEU A 455 -12.84 27.27 -1.01
C LEU A 455 -13.54 27.27 0.36
N GLY A 456 -13.86 26.08 0.86
CA GLY A 456 -14.54 25.87 2.13
C GLY A 456 -13.61 25.93 3.35
N SER A 457 -12.84 27.02 3.52
CA SER A 457 -11.83 27.14 4.58
C SER A 457 -10.69 26.14 4.43
N PRO A 458 -9.72 26.40 3.53
CA PRO A 458 -8.61 25.48 3.27
C PRO A 458 -7.63 25.44 4.45
N ASN A 459 -7.28 24.25 4.92
CA ASN A 459 -6.31 24.05 6.00
C ASN A 459 -5.05 23.27 5.58
N GLY A 460 -5.01 22.69 4.38
CA GLY A 460 -3.83 22.09 3.81
C GLY A 460 -3.64 22.52 2.36
N ASP A 461 -2.40 22.65 1.89
CA ASP A 461 -2.09 23.03 0.50
C ASP A 461 -0.87 22.29 -0.05
N THR A 462 -0.80 20.99 0.18
CA THR A 462 0.34 20.10 -0.10
C THR A 462 0.76 20.10 -1.57
N PRO A 463 2.01 20.44 -1.92
CA PRO A 463 2.49 20.40 -3.29
C PRO A 463 2.65 18.98 -3.83
N LEU A 464 2.23 18.75 -5.06
CA LEU A 464 2.37 17.50 -5.78
C LEU A 464 3.61 17.49 -6.69
N ALA A 465 4.04 16.28 -7.08
CA ALA A 465 5.26 16.12 -7.90
C ALA A 465 5.17 16.76 -9.30
N ASP A 466 3.95 16.92 -9.84
CA ASP A 466 3.67 17.58 -11.11
C ASP A 466 3.54 19.11 -10.99
N GLY A 467 3.56 19.63 -9.76
CA GLY A 467 3.48 21.05 -9.44
C GLY A 467 2.09 21.55 -9.08
N ASP A 468 1.07 20.71 -9.11
CA ASP A 468 -0.27 21.04 -8.63
C ASP A 468 -0.32 21.01 -7.09
N LEU A 469 -1.37 21.52 -6.49
CA LEU A 469 -1.58 21.60 -5.06
C LEU A 469 -2.77 20.75 -4.65
N LEU A 470 -2.60 19.94 -3.62
CA LEU A 470 -3.67 19.17 -3.01
C LEU A 470 -4.19 19.95 -1.80
N ILE A 471 -5.44 20.38 -1.86
CA ILE A 471 -6.04 21.28 -0.86
C ILE A 471 -7.12 20.52 -0.09
N SER A 472 -7.07 20.58 1.23
CA SER A 472 -8.17 20.14 2.09
C SER A 472 -9.05 21.31 2.49
N GLU A 473 -10.36 21.09 2.55
CA GLU A 473 -11.35 22.09 2.94
C GLU A 473 -12.15 21.60 4.16
N ILE A 474 -12.08 22.33 5.24
CA ILE A 474 -12.78 22.01 6.50
C ILE A 474 -14.30 22.03 6.28
N ASN A 475 -14.81 23.09 5.62
CA ASN A 475 -16.21 23.26 5.40
C ASN A 475 -16.75 22.37 4.27
N GLY A 476 -17.33 21.22 4.63
CA GLY A 476 -17.91 20.27 3.71
C GLY A 476 -17.05 19.05 3.41
N SER A 477 -15.88 18.93 4.06
CA SER A 477 -15.03 17.71 4.01
C SER A 477 -14.54 17.39 2.61
N TRP A 478 -14.05 18.39 1.88
CA TRP A 478 -13.54 18.25 0.52
C TRP A 478 -12.01 18.09 0.49
N VAL A 479 -11.54 17.41 -0.52
CA VAL A 479 -10.14 17.41 -0.95
C VAL A 479 -10.12 17.68 -2.45
N ASP A 480 -9.33 18.68 -2.84
CA ASP A 480 -9.29 19.21 -4.19
C ASP A 480 -7.86 19.22 -4.73
N GLU A 481 -7.69 19.06 -6.04
CA GLU A 481 -6.42 19.28 -6.72
C GLU A 481 -6.54 20.52 -7.62
N TYR A 482 -5.66 21.48 -7.38
CA TYR A 482 -5.59 22.72 -8.16
C TYR A 482 -4.21 22.93 -8.76
N THR A 483 -4.16 23.52 -9.95
CA THR A 483 -2.90 24.13 -10.38
C THR A 483 -2.58 25.36 -9.53
N PRO A 484 -1.30 25.77 -9.36
CA PRO A 484 -0.96 26.99 -8.62
C PRO A 484 -1.63 28.27 -9.15
N GLN A 485 -2.11 28.26 -10.40
CA GLN A 485 -2.85 29.38 -11.02
C GLN A 485 -4.35 29.29 -10.79
N GLY A 486 -4.83 28.40 -9.92
CA GLY A 486 -6.24 28.31 -9.51
C GLY A 486 -7.16 27.55 -10.48
N ARG A 487 -6.63 26.71 -11.36
CA ARG A 487 -7.46 25.83 -12.20
C ARG A 487 -7.72 24.53 -11.46
N LEU A 488 -8.99 24.22 -11.19
CA LEU A 488 -9.41 22.94 -10.64
C LEU A 488 -9.02 21.78 -11.57
N VAL A 489 -8.44 20.73 -11.03
CA VAL A 489 -8.09 19.47 -11.70
C VAL A 489 -9.14 18.41 -11.37
N TRP A 490 -9.40 18.20 -10.08
CA TRP A 490 -10.50 17.38 -9.57
C TRP A 490 -10.85 17.82 -8.14
N ASP A 491 -12.04 17.42 -7.68
CA ASP A 491 -12.55 17.62 -6.33
C ASP A 491 -13.31 16.39 -5.84
N VAL A 492 -13.29 16.12 -4.56
CA VAL A 492 -14.05 15.01 -3.97
C VAL A 492 -14.45 15.30 -2.52
N GLU A 493 -15.71 15.03 -2.21
CA GLU A 493 -16.25 15.05 -0.85
C GLU A 493 -15.95 13.71 -0.16
N LEU A 494 -15.34 13.76 1.03
CA LEU A 494 -14.99 12.59 1.81
C LEU A 494 -16.02 12.33 2.93
N SER A 495 -16.21 11.05 3.28
CA SER A 495 -17.04 10.65 4.42
C SER A 495 -16.25 10.73 5.74
N ILE A 496 -15.66 11.90 6.02
CA ILE A 496 -14.93 12.25 7.26
C ILE A 496 -15.41 13.62 7.75
N GLY A 497 -15.09 13.97 9.00
CA GLY A 497 -15.58 15.22 9.60
C GLY A 497 -14.72 16.43 9.24
N TYR A 498 -13.40 16.26 9.27
CA TYR A 498 -12.44 17.34 9.13
C TYR A 498 -11.16 16.81 8.43
N PRO A 499 -11.07 16.86 7.11
CA PRO A 499 -9.85 16.47 6.39
C PRO A 499 -8.71 17.45 6.71
N SER A 500 -7.55 16.93 7.09
CA SER A 500 -6.34 17.71 7.35
C SER A 500 -5.17 17.14 6.57
N ASP A 501 -4.40 17.99 5.95
CA ASP A 501 -3.11 17.77 5.28
C ASP A 501 -3.05 16.53 4.37
N PRO A 502 -3.78 16.53 3.27
CA PRO A 502 -3.83 15.38 2.39
C PRO A 502 -2.50 15.17 1.67
N GLN A 503 -2.02 13.93 1.63
CA GLN A 503 -0.76 13.53 0.99
C GLN A 503 -1.02 12.56 -0.17
N GLN A 504 -0.35 12.74 -1.31
CA GLN A 504 -0.39 11.75 -2.37
C GLN A 504 0.63 10.63 -2.08
N ILE A 505 0.14 9.42 -1.85
CA ILE A 505 0.97 8.24 -1.55
C ILE A 505 1.06 7.24 -2.70
N GLY A 506 0.32 7.45 -3.77
CA GLY A 506 0.32 6.62 -4.97
C GLY A 506 -0.31 7.32 -6.17
N PRO A 507 -0.34 6.69 -7.35
CA PRO A 507 -0.89 7.31 -8.57
C PRO A 507 -2.38 7.71 -8.47
N ASP A 508 -3.16 6.95 -7.69
CA ASP A 508 -4.58 7.21 -7.36
C ASP A 508 -4.85 6.81 -5.90
N ALA A 509 -3.91 7.15 -5.01
CA ALA A 509 -4.03 6.90 -3.58
C ALA A 509 -3.57 8.14 -2.80
N TYR A 510 -4.44 8.62 -1.95
CA TYR A 510 -4.27 9.83 -1.15
C TYR A 510 -4.50 9.50 0.31
N LEU A 511 -3.65 10.02 1.18
CA LEU A 511 -3.68 9.83 2.63
C LEU A 511 -4.13 11.14 3.28
N VAL A 512 -5.01 11.08 4.27
CA VAL A 512 -5.53 12.26 4.97
C VAL A 512 -5.82 11.92 6.43
N ALA A 513 -5.59 12.85 7.33
CA ALA A 513 -6.07 12.77 8.69
C ALA A 513 -7.53 13.28 8.78
N ASP A 514 -8.33 12.69 9.67
CA ASP A 514 -9.65 13.15 10.08
C ASP A 514 -9.51 13.78 11.47
N TYR A 515 -9.41 15.11 11.52
CA TYR A 515 -9.14 15.89 12.73
C TYR A 515 -10.36 15.97 13.65
N GLU A 516 -10.80 14.81 14.09
CA GLU A 516 -11.98 14.66 14.96
C GLU A 516 -11.62 13.87 16.23
N GLU A 517 -12.56 13.77 17.15
CA GLU A 517 -12.48 12.91 18.34
C GLU A 517 -13.65 11.90 18.32
N PRO A 518 -13.41 10.59 18.14
CA PRO A 518 -12.13 9.95 17.86
C PRO A 518 -11.63 10.26 16.43
N GLY A 519 -10.32 10.50 16.30
CA GLY A 519 -9.67 10.75 15.03
C GLY A 519 -9.53 9.52 14.15
N ALA A 520 -9.26 9.74 12.87
CA ALA A 520 -9.02 8.66 11.93
C ALA A 520 -7.90 8.99 10.94
N ILE A 521 -7.33 7.96 10.33
CA ILE A 521 -6.48 8.05 9.15
C ILE A 521 -7.20 7.36 8.01
N VAL A 522 -7.27 8.03 6.88
CA VAL A 522 -8.01 7.54 5.72
C VAL A 522 -7.13 7.58 4.49
N VAL A 523 -7.06 6.45 3.77
CA VAL A 523 -6.55 6.41 2.39
C VAL A 523 -7.75 6.34 1.46
N PHE A 524 -7.77 7.19 0.44
CA PHE A 524 -8.85 7.28 -0.53
C PHE A 524 -8.31 7.46 -1.96
N ASN A 525 -9.15 7.28 -2.96
CA ASN A 525 -8.83 7.57 -4.36
C ASN A 525 -9.58 8.83 -4.87
N ARG A 526 -9.27 9.29 -6.08
CA ARG A 526 -9.89 10.47 -6.71
C ARG A 526 -11.42 10.42 -6.83
N GLN A 527 -12.04 9.25 -6.68
CA GLN A 527 -13.49 9.08 -6.67
C GLN A 527 -14.08 9.13 -5.25
N GLY A 528 -13.27 9.41 -4.22
CA GLY A 528 -13.68 9.42 -2.82
C GLY A 528 -13.91 8.04 -2.21
N ARG A 529 -13.53 6.97 -2.92
CA ARG A 529 -13.61 5.62 -2.36
C ARG A 529 -12.53 5.45 -1.30
N VAL A 530 -12.95 5.09 -0.09
CA VAL A 530 -12.03 4.76 1.00
C VAL A 530 -11.37 3.40 0.71
N LEU A 531 -10.04 3.41 0.62
CA LEU A 531 -9.20 2.23 0.39
C LEU A 531 -8.69 1.63 1.70
N TYR A 532 -8.48 2.49 2.71
CA TYR A 532 -8.05 2.10 4.04
C TYR A 532 -8.60 3.08 5.07
N ARG A 533 -8.94 2.60 6.27
CA ARG A 533 -9.30 3.44 7.41
C ARG A 533 -8.72 2.86 8.69
N TYR A 534 -8.03 3.69 9.45
CA TYR A 534 -7.59 3.40 10.80
C TYR A 534 -8.38 4.29 11.76
N GLN A 535 -9.17 3.70 12.63
CA GLN A 535 -9.99 4.40 13.62
C GLN A 535 -10.32 3.45 14.78
N PRO A 536 -9.35 3.10 15.63
CA PRO A 536 -9.64 2.33 16.84
C PRO A 536 -10.53 3.16 17.79
N SER A 537 -11.52 2.51 18.38
CA SER A 537 -12.46 3.15 19.31
C SER A 537 -12.02 3.05 20.78
N SER A 538 -10.84 2.51 21.06
CA SER A 538 -10.29 2.39 22.40
C SER A 538 -8.86 1.87 22.40
N GLY A 539 -8.13 2.13 23.47
CA GLY A 539 -6.77 1.64 23.71
C GLY A 539 -5.68 2.57 23.22
N ALA A 540 -4.43 2.10 23.24
CA ALA A 540 -3.27 2.94 22.93
C ALA A 540 -3.25 3.51 21.51
N GLY A 541 -4.00 2.90 20.59
CA GLY A 541 -4.11 3.34 19.20
C GLY A 541 -5.23 4.34 18.93
N GLU A 542 -6.06 4.68 19.93
CA GLU A 542 -7.11 5.69 19.78
C GLU A 542 -6.49 7.06 19.51
N LEU A 543 -6.96 7.73 18.47
CA LEU A 543 -6.45 9.04 18.04
C LEU A 543 -7.40 10.15 18.52
N ASN A 544 -6.81 11.28 18.85
CA ASN A 544 -7.54 12.48 19.25
C ASN A 544 -7.06 13.67 18.44
N ARG A 545 -7.83 14.02 17.41
CA ARG A 545 -7.54 15.09 16.44
C ARG A 545 -6.14 14.99 15.84
N PRO A 546 -5.88 13.92 15.06
CA PRO A 546 -4.65 13.85 14.29
C PRO A 546 -4.68 14.92 13.19
N SER A 547 -3.62 15.72 13.07
CA SER A 547 -3.53 16.79 12.07
C SER A 547 -2.81 16.33 10.80
N LEU A 548 -1.51 16.14 10.83
CA LEU A 548 -0.71 15.67 9.70
C LEU A 548 -0.48 14.16 9.77
N VAL A 549 -0.63 13.47 8.66
CA VAL A 549 -0.23 12.06 8.51
C VAL A 549 0.60 11.87 7.24
N GLU A 550 1.75 11.25 7.37
CA GLU A 550 2.67 10.96 6.27
C GLU A 550 2.99 9.48 6.18
N MET A 551 3.19 9.00 4.96
CA MET A 551 3.70 7.66 4.76
C MET A 551 5.22 7.69 4.62
N LEU A 552 5.92 7.12 5.62
CA LEU A 552 7.36 6.98 5.57
C LEU A 552 7.80 6.00 4.47
N PRO A 553 9.05 6.07 4.00
CA PRO A 553 9.59 5.12 3.02
C PRO A 553 9.49 3.65 3.43
N SER A 554 9.36 3.37 4.73
CA SER A 554 9.10 2.04 5.28
C SER A 554 7.66 1.54 5.08
N GLY A 555 6.74 2.39 4.61
CA GLY A 555 5.30 2.08 4.52
C GLY A 555 4.54 2.29 5.83
N VAL A 556 5.20 2.69 6.88
CA VAL A 556 4.60 3.04 8.17
C VAL A 556 3.94 4.41 8.04
N PHE A 557 2.76 4.59 8.61
CA PHE A 557 2.12 5.89 8.75
C PHE A 557 2.62 6.57 10.02
N MET A 558 3.25 7.73 9.86
CA MET A 558 3.64 8.60 10.97
C MET A 558 2.70 9.78 11.04
N LEU A 559 2.31 10.19 12.23
CA LEU A 559 1.32 11.25 12.42
C LEU A 559 1.48 11.98 13.74
N ASN A 560 0.98 13.20 13.76
CA ASN A 560 0.66 13.93 14.95
C ASN A 560 -0.66 13.42 15.53
N ASP A 561 -0.71 13.26 16.84
CA ASP A 561 -1.91 12.90 17.59
C ASP A 561 -2.08 13.97 18.67
N ASP A 562 -2.54 15.14 18.20
CA ASP A 562 -2.39 16.44 18.82
C ASP A 562 -2.87 16.50 20.27
N TYR A 563 -4.15 16.16 20.49
CA TYR A 563 -4.75 16.22 21.82
C TYR A 563 -4.48 14.97 22.67
N ASN A 564 -3.63 14.08 22.16
CA ASN A 564 -2.97 13.04 22.94
C ASN A 564 -1.50 13.39 23.26
N ASP A 565 -1.04 14.61 22.90
CA ASP A 565 0.29 15.16 23.20
C ASP A 565 1.45 14.29 22.72
N ARG A 566 1.32 13.71 21.52
CA ARG A 566 2.29 12.74 21.01
C ARG A 566 2.38 12.70 19.48
N LEU A 567 3.52 12.25 18.98
CA LEU A 567 3.64 11.69 17.64
C LEU A 567 3.62 10.17 17.74
N VAL A 568 3.00 9.53 16.78
CA VAL A 568 2.95 8.07 16.71
C VAL A 568 3.26 7.57 15.31
N ALA A 569 3.79 6.34 15.25
CA ALA A 569 3.93 5.61 14.00
C ALA A 569 3.10 4.34 14.06
N ILE A 570 2.32 4.10 13.01
CA ILE A 570 1.36 3.01 12.89
C ILE A 570 1.74 2.14 11.70
N ASP A 571 1.87 0.86 11.91
CA ASP A 571 1.93 -0.11 10.82
C ASP A 571 0.52 -0.28 10.23
N PRO A 572 0.24 0.21 9.01
CA PRO A 572 -1.09 0.12 8.42
C PRO A 572 -1.54 -1.31 8.15
N GLY A 573 -0.59 -2.24 8.02
CA GLY A 573 -0.88 -3.64 7.81
C GLY A 573 -1.46 -4.34 9.02
N THR A 574 -0.99 -4.01 10.21
CA THR A 574 -1.43 -4.63 11.48
C THR A 574 -2.32 -3.74 12.32
N GLY A 575 -2.32 -2.43 12.06
CA GLY A 575 -2.93 -1.42 12.93
C GLY A 575 -2.20 -1.24 14.26
N ALA A 576 -0.97 -1.73 14.39
CA ALA A 576 -0.20 -1.62 15.60
C ALA A 576 0.56 -0.28 15.69
N LEU A 577 0.56 0.34 16.87
CA LEU A 577 1.52 1.38 17.20
C LEU A 577 2.92 0.73 17.25
N VAL A 578 3.83 1.20 16.39
CA VAL A 578 5.20 0.68 16.32
C VAL A 578 6.22 1.65 16.91
N TRP A 579 5.85 2.88 17.14
CA TRP A 579 6.67 3.91 17.77
C TRP A 579 5.80 5.04 18.34
N GLN A 580 6.32 5.74 19.35
CA GLN A 580 5.72 6.93 19.94
C GLN A 580 6.79 7.86 20.50
N TYR A 581 6.61 9.17 20.34
CA TYR A 581 7.28 10.22 21.08
C TYR A 581 6.26 11.15 21.71
N GLY A 582 6.47 11.57 22.93
CA GLY A 582 5.44 12.17 23.78
C GLY A 582 4.83 11.13 24.72
N VAL A 583 4.16 11.58 25.76
CA VAL A 583 3.44 10.75 26.74
C VAL A 583 1.96 11.07 26.63
N THR A 584 1.15 10.08 26.26
CA THR A 584 -0.28 10.27 25.98
C THR A 584 -0.99 11.02 27.10
N GLY A 585 -1.51 12.22 26.77
CA GLY A 585 -2.24 13.09 27.69
C GLY A 585 -1.39 13.76 28.78
N GLU A 586 -0.07 13.80 28.63
CA GLU A 586 0.83 14.51 29.55
C GLU A 586 1.58 15.63 28.82
N THR A 587 1.13 16.85 29.00
CA THR A 587 1.74 18.05 28.41
C THR A 587 3.00 18.49 29.16
N GLY A 588 3.94 19.13 28.46
CA GLY A 588 5.09 19.77 29.11
C GLY A 588 6.27 20.06 28.20
N VAL A 589 7.23 20.80 28.74
CA VAL A 589 8.45 21.24 28.04
C VAL A 589 9.67 20.34 28.29
N ALA A 590 9.55 19.36 29.19
CA ALA A 590 10.65 18.44 29.49
C ALA A 590 10.94 17.50 28.30
N THR A 591 12.16 16.98 28.21
CA THR A 591 12.53 15.99 27.19
C THR A 591 11.56 14.80 27.24
N GLY A 592 10.99 14.44 26.10
CA GLY A 592 10.00 13.36 25.98
C GLY A 592 8.56 13.78 26.24
N LEU A 593 8.29 15.08 26.53
CA LEU A 593 6.94 15.63 26.60
C LEU A 593 6.72 16.64 25.47
N LEU A 594 5.48 16.68 24.99
CA LEU A 594 4.97 17.63 24.00
C LEU A 594 3.72 18.33 24.55
N ASP A 595 3.22 19.30 23.83
CA ASP A 595 1.95 19.97 24.12
C ASP A 595 1.29 20.31 22.78
N VAL A 596 0.24 19.57 22.43
CA VAL A 596 -0.48 19.69 21.16
C VAL A 596 0.51 19.80 19.98
N PRO A 597 1.33 18.76 19.69
CA PRO A 597 2.20 18.79 18.53
C PRO A 597 1.37 18.76 17.26
N ASP A 598 1.64 19.64 16.29
CA ASP A 598 0.86 19.71 15.07
C ASP A 598 1.66 19.19 13.85
N GLY A 599 2.59 19.90 13.30
CA GLY A 599 3.37 19.46 12.14
C GLY A 599 4.63 18.67 12.49
N PHE A 600 5.09 17.86 11.54
CA PHE A 600 6.39 17.19 11.59
C PHE A 600 6.99 17.00 10.18
N ASP A 601 8.30 16.75 10.11
CA ASP A 601 8.97 16.39 8.85
C ASP A 601 10.21 15.55 9.13
N VAL A 602 10.61 14.72 8.17
CA VAL A 602 11.78 13.84 8.25
C VAL A 602 12.91 14.31 7.35
N LEU A 603 14.08 14.55 7.93
CA LEU A 603 15.30 14.89 7.20
C LEU A 603 16.22 13.68 7.09
N GLY A 604 16.32 13.14 5.89
CA GLY A 604 17.18 12.01 5.58
C GLY A 604 18.62 12.39 5.22
N PRO A 605 19.47 11.38 5.00
CA PRO A 605 20.87 11.59 4.63
C PRO A 605 21.01 12.45 3.37
N GLY A 606 21.98 13.39 3.40
CA GLY A 606 22.25 14.29 2.28
C GLY A 606 21.23 15.41 2.09
N GLY A 607 20.34 15.62 3.06
CA GLY A 607 19.35 16.69 3.02
C GLY A 607 18.08 16.32 2.23
N SER A 608 17.78 15.02 2.09
CA SER A 608 16.53 14.56 1.48
C SER A 608 15.37 14.71 2.48
N THR A 609 14.20 15.05 1.95
CA THR A 609 12.92 15.08 2.69
C THR A 609 12.03 14.01 2.07
N PRO A 610 12.09 12.76 2.56
CA PRO A 610 11.48 11.62 1.88
C PRO A 610 9.95 11.70 1.79
N THR A 611 9.31 12.44 2.67
CA THR A 611 7.87 12.65 2.71
C THR A 611 7.41 13.87 1.91
N HIS A 612 8.29 14.87 1.70
CA HIS A 612 8.01 16.12 0.98
C HIS A 612 8.89 16.30 -0.25
N THR A 613 8.93 15.32 -1.14
CA THR A 613 9.80 15.35 -2.34
C THR A 613 9.40 16.38 -3.40
N ALA A 614 8.20 16.94 -3.30
CA ALA A 614 7.68 17.97 -4.22
C ALA A 614 8.12 19.39 -3.85
N THR A 615 8.61 19.62 -2.65
CA THR A 615 9.03 20.93 -2.13
C THR A 615 10.44 21.34 -2.60
N GLY A 616 10.81 22.61 -2.33
CA GLY A 616 12.08 23.25 -2.75
C GLY A 616 13.23 23.16 -1.74
#